data_835b6ae9a7a567fba44f51143acc071a
#
_entry.id   835b6ae9a7a567fba44f51143acc071a
#
_cell.length_a   1.000
_cell.length_b   1.000
_cell.length_c   1.000
_cell.angle_alpha   90.00
_cell.angle_beta   90.00
_cell.angle_gamma   90.00
#
_symmetry.space_group_name_H-M   'P 1'
#
loop_
_entity.id
_entity.type
_entity.pdbx_description
1 polymer ?
#
loop_
_entity_poly.entity_id
_entity_poly.type
_entity_poly.pdbx_seq_one_letter_code
_entity_poly.pdbx_strand_id
1 'polypeptide(L)'
;IEDDAKRRDFTMNAIYMTIDAEVIDPILGWEDLMNGHVRFIGDPGERIQEDYLRILRYFRFLTIYETDKNHINVAALAACSRFKHGLKKLSKERIWQELQKILSYNDCTFALQKMESSGVLEEILPFSKTKTLERFLVFENKISSGFKEIDRLAALNISHVNSWVKKLSLTKEQKRWVRQILVIAKDVSSLRVKGYKYKENLALSALGIIMADSTSSLSQNDIAEIKFGASQKFPLDTSDFMKFFSPSKELGDQVKRVTKIWFDSELTMSREELLAQLNKYPSL
;
A
#
# COMPACT_ATOMS: atom_id res chain seq x y z
N ILE A 1 33.81 20.98 1.28
CA ILE A 1 33.24 19.80 0.53
C ILE A 1 33.70 18.51 1.20
N GLU A 2 34.99 18.28 1.45
CA GLU A 2 35.51 17.05 2.05
C GLU A 2 34.89 16.72 3.41
N ASP A 3 34.81 17.72 4.33
CA ASP A 3 34.20 17.53 5.64
C ASP A 3 32.69 17.28 5.54
N ASP A 4 32.00 17.87 4.57
CA ASP A 4 30.60 17.60 4.31
C ASP A 4 30.41 16.17 3.76
N ALA A 5 31.29 15.74 2.85
CA ALA A 5 31.28 14.39 2.30
C ALA A 5 31.42 13.34 3.40
N LYS A 6 32.41 13.49 4.30
CA LYS A 6 32.66 12.53 5.39
C LYS A 6 31.51 12.37 6.37
N ARG A 7 30.62 13.35 6.53
CA ARG A 7 29.46 13.26 7.44
C ARG A 7 28.21 12.67 6.79
N ARG A 8 28.21 12.46 5.45
CA ARG A 8 27.08 11.83 4.74
C ARG A 8 27.02 10.33 5.02
N ASP A 9 25.93 9.70 4.63
CA ASP A 9 25.68 8.29 4.89
C ASP A 9 26.39 7.36 3.90
N PHE A 10 26.19 7.57 2.58
CA PHE A 10 26.68 6.68 1.53
C PHE A 10 27.63 7.39 0.58
N THR A 11 28.62 6.64 0.04
CA THR A 11 29.63 7.14 -0.89
C THR A 11 29.00 7.83 -2.09
N MET A 12 28.04 7.17 -2.77
CA MET A 12 27.30 7.71 -3.90
C MET A 12 26.49 8.98 -3.58
N ASN A 13 26.19 9.23 -2.30
CA ASN A 13 25.44 10.42 -1.86
C ASN A 13 26.38 11.59 -1.51
N ALA A 14 27.68 11.43 -1.70
CA ALA A 14 28.69 12.44 -1.43
C ALA A 14 29.44 12.90 -2.70
N ILE A 15 28.78 12.81 -3.84
CA ILE A 15 29.19 13.35 -5.12
C ILE A 15 28.61 14.77 -5.24
N TYR A 16 29.39 15.69 -5.73
CA TYR A 16 29.03 17.09 -5.92
C TYR A 16 29.24 17.50 -7.37
N MET A 17 28.60 18.55 -7.76
CA MET A 17 28.77 19.17 -9.09
C MET A 17 28.92 20.67 -8.93
N THR A 18 29.87 21.24 -9.63
CA THR A 18 30.03 22.70 -9.74
C THR A 18 28.97 23.30 -10.64
N ILE A 19 28.89 24.64 -10.66
CA ILE A 19 28.00 25.36 -11.56
C ILE A 19 28.38 25.14 -13.05
N ASP A 20 29.66 24.84 -13.31
CA ASP A 20 30.21 24.57 -14.64
C ASP A 20 30.11 23.08 -15.01
N ALA A 21 29.30 22.31 -14.29
CA ALA A 21 29.06 20.87 -14.47
C ALA A 21 30.30 19.96 -14.25
N GLU A 22 31.32 20.43 -13.54
CA GLU A 22 32.43 19.58 -13.12
C GLU A 22 32.03 18.72 -11.92
N VAL A 23 32.30 17.42 -12.01
CA VAL A 23 32.02 16.47 -10.91
C VAL A 23 33.16 16.49 -9.89
N ILE A 24 32.82 16.67 -8.62
CA ILE A 24 33.74 16.57 -7.49
C ILE A 24 33.36 15.35 -6.67
N ASP A 25 34.23 14.37 -6.61
CA ASP A 25 34.03 13.10 -5.89
C ASP A 25 35.14 12.86 -4.86
N PRO A 26 35.04 13.46 -3.65
CA PRO A 26 36.12 13.44 -2.67
C PRO A 26 36.34 12.07 -2.02
N ILE A 27 35.42 11.13 -2.18
CA ILE A 27 35.44 9.83 -1.50
C ILE A 27 35.21 8.64 -2.42
N LEU A 28 35.38 8.84 -3.72
CA LEU A 28 35.26 7.80 -4.75
C LEU A 28 33.89 7.11 -4.77
N GLY A 29 32.84 7.92 -4.67
CA GLY A 29 31.45 7.46 -4.74
C GLY A 29 30.90 7.27 -6.14
N TRP A 30 31.58 7.83 -7.16
CA TRP A 30 31.16 7.75 -8.57
C TRP A 30 31.15 6.31 -9.07
N GLU A 31 32.18 5.54 -8.75
CA GLU A 31 32.26 4.12 -9.12
C GLU A 31 31.13 3.30 -8.47
N ASP A 32 30.86 3.55 -7.19
CA ASP A 32 29.75 2.92 -6.47
C ASP A 32 28.40 3.28 -7.13
N LEU A 33 28.23 4.54 -7.54
CA LEU A 33 26.98 4.98 -8.21
C LEU A 33 26.80 4.28 -9.58
N MET A 34 27.86 4.22 -10.38
CA MET A 34 27.82 3.60 -11.71
C MET A 34 27.57 2.10 -11.65
N ASN A 35 28.07 1.43 -10.61
CA ASN A 35 27.87 0.00 -10.39
C ASN A 35 26.63 -0.32 -9.54
N GLY A 36 25.92 0.68 -9.03
CA GLY A 36 24.76 0.51 -8.16
C GLY A 36 25.10 0.02 -6.74
N HIS A 37 26.36 0.11 -6.32
CA HIS A 37 26.82 -0.39 -5.03
C HIS A 37 26.50 0.57 -3.88
N VAL A 38 25.62 0.18 -2.98
CA VAL A 38 25.29 0.98 -1.79
C VAL A 38 26.28 0.69 -0.67
N ARG A 39 27.22 1.61 -0.47
CA ARG A 39 28.31 1.51 0.54
C ARG A 39 28.27 2.68 1.51
N PHE A 40 28.34 2.38 2.81
CA PHE A 40 28.52 3.40 3.84
C PHE A 40 29.88 4.08 3.75
N ILE A 41 29.94 5.34 4.12
CA ILE A 41 31.20 6.08 4.29
C ILE A 41 31.81 5.67 5.62
N GLY A 42 32.99 5.05 5.61
CA GLY A 42 33.63 4.52 6.82
C GLY A 42 32.98 3.25 7.35
N ASP A 43 33.03 3.04 8.67
CA ASP A 43 32.46 1.85 9.32
C ASP A 43 30.92 1.93 9.35
N PRO A 44 30.21 0.93 8.81
CA PRO A 44 28.74 0.95 8.79
C PRO A 44 28.11 1.00 10.19
N GLY A 45 28.75 0.34 11.18
CA GLY A 45 28.24 0.30 12.54
C GLY A 45 28.32 1.66 13.23
N GLU A 46 29.43 2.36 13.07
CA GLU A 46 29.60 3.73 13.59
C GLU A 46 28.59 4.68 12.96
N ARG A 47 28.45 4.60 11.63
CA ARG A 47 27.53 5.46 10.88
C ARG A 47 26.06 5.24 11.28
N ILE A 48 25.66 4.00 11.54
CA ILE A 48 24.31 3.66 12.00
C ILE A 48 24.07 4.16 13.42
N GLN A 49 25.06 4.09 14.29
CA GLN A 49 24.93 4.56 15.68
C GLN A 49 24.81 6.08 15.80
N GLU A 50 25.34 6.86 14.86
CA GLU A 50 25.12 8.31 14.79
C GLU A 50 23.65 8.64 14.47
N ASP A 51 22.99 7.90 13.57
CA ASP A 51 21.57 8.04 13.23
C ASP A 51 21.00 6.71 12.74
N TYR A 52 20.20 6.07 13.57
CA TYR A 52 19.57 4.78 13.24
C TYR A 52 18.65 4.83 12.02
N LEU A 53 18.20 6.01 11.55
CA LEU A 53 17.46 6.14 10.30
C LEU A 53 18.27 5.67 9.09
N ARG A 54 19.59 5.72 9.17
CA ARG A 54 20.49 5.24 8.12
C ARG A 54 20.26 3.76 7.77
N ILE A 55 19.73 2.97 8.71
CA ILE A 55 19.28 1.60 8.41
C ILE A 55 18.20 1.61 7.33
N LEU A 56 17.15 2.39 7.51
CA LEU A 56 16.04 2.45 6.53
C LEU A 56 16.48 3.14 5.23
N ARG A 57 17.35 4.15 5.34
CA ARG A 57 17.95 4.79 4.17
C ARG A 57 18.78 3.82 3.34
N TYR A 58 19.56 2.91 3.98
CA TYR A 58 20.31 1.85 3.29
C TYR A 58 19.37 1.00 2.42
N PHE A 59 18.26 0.50 2.95
CA PHE A 59 17.31 -0.28 2.18
C PHE A 59 16.61 0.54 1.09
N ARG A 60 16.35 1.82 1.33
CA ARG A 60 15.84 2.71 0.28
C ARG A 60 16.84 2.89 -0.86
N PHE A 61 18.10 3.07 -0.55
CA PHE A 61 19.15 3.17 -1.58
C PHE A 61 19.31 1.86 -2.34
N LEU A 62 19.23 0.71 -1.68
CA LEU A 62 19.18 -0.59 -2.34
C LEU A 62 18.01 -0.69 -3.34
N THR A 63 16.84 -0.15 -2.98
CA THR A 63 15.67 -0.15 -3.87
C THR A 63 15.90 0.68 -5.13
N ILE A 64 16.68 1.77 -5.03
CA ILE A 64 16.85 2.73 -6.10
C ILE A 64 18.04 2.37 -7.01
N TYR A 65 19.15 1.98 -6.42
CA TYR A 65 20.44 1.94 -7.10
C TYR A 65 21.00 0.55 -7.29
N GLU A 66 20.62 -0.45 -6.48
CA GLU A 66 21.19 -1.79 -6.59
C GLU A 66 20.74 -2.48 -7.87
N THR A 67 21.67 -2.59 -8.83
CA THR A 67 21.43 -3.23 -10.12
C THR A 67 21.81 -4.70 -10.12
N ASP A 68 22.81 -5.09 -9.31
CA ASP A 68 23.24 -6.48 -9.15
C ASP A 68 22.83 -7.04 -7.79
N LYS A 69 21.70 -7.75 -7.77
CA LYS A 69 21.14 -8.39 -6.57
C LYS A 69 22.10 -9.39 -5.89
N ASN A 70 23.20 -9.75 -6.52
CA ASN A 70 24.25 -10.64 -5.97
C ASN A 70 25.34 -9.86 -5.23
N HIS A 71 25.45 -8.56 -5.42
CA HIS A 71 26.54 -7.70 -4.89
C HIS A 71 26.10 -6.86 -3.68
N ILE A 72 25.43 -7.48 -2.72
CA ILE A 72 25.09 -6.78 -1.47
C ILE A 72 26.35 -6.60 -0.59
N ASN A 73 26.52 -5.39 -0.05
CA ASN A 73 27.53 -5.15 0.97
C ASN A 73 27.17 -5.90 2.26
N VAL A 74 27.82 -7.05 2.47
CA VAL A 74 27.56 -7.96 3.60
C VAL A 74 27.82 -7.26 4.94
N ALA A 75 28.85 -6.42 5.04
CA ALA A 75 29.17 -5.69 6.27
C ALA A 75 28.07 -4.67 6.61
N ALA A 76 27.55 -3.94 5.61
CA ALA A 76 26.43 -3.03 5.79
C ALA A 76 25.16 -3.74 6.25
N LEU A 77 24.83 -4.87 5.61
CA LEU A 77 23.64 -5.67 5.99
C LEU A 77 23.76 -6.22 7.42
N ALA A 78 24.94 -6.74 7.78
CA ALA A 78 25.22 -7.23 9.13
C ALA A 78 25.13 -6.12 10.19
N ALA A 79 25.63 -4.92 9.89
CA ALA A 79 25.50 -3.76 10.75
C ALA A 79 24.04 -3.34 10.92
N CYS A 80 23.24 -3.30 9.84
CA CYS A 80 21.81 -3.03 9.91
C CYS A 80 21.07 -4.04 10.82
N SER A 81 21.39 -5.33 10.69
CA SER A 81 20.82 -6.39 11.53
C SER A 81 21.23 -6.22 13.01
N ARG A 82 22.50 -5.95 13.27
CA ARG A 82 23.06 -5.78 14.63
C ARG A 82 22.40 -4.61 15.36
N PHE A 83 22.21 -3.49 14.69
CA PHE A 83 21.75 -2.24 15.31
C PHE A 83 20.24 -1.95 15.09
N LYS A 84 19.46 -2.87 14.52
CA LYS A 84 18.03 -2.70 14.23
C LYS A 84 17.18 -2.21 15.40
N HIS A 85 17.51 -2.62 16.63
CA HIS A 85 16.76 -2.20 17.83
C HIS A 85 16.85 -0.69 18.09
N GLY A 86 17.85 0.00 17.51
CA GLY A 86 17.96 1.45 17.53
C GLY A 86 16.81 2.17 16.82
N LEU A 87 16.12 1.50 15.89
CA LEU A 87 14.94 2.03 15.20
C LEU A 87 13.82 2.44 16.17
N LYS A 88 13.73 1.79 17.35
CA LYS A 88 12.78 2.17 18.41
C LYS A 88 12.96 3.57 18.96
N LYS A 89 14.16 4.15 18.79
CA LYS A 89 14.49 5.52 19.24
C LYS A 89 14.02 6.60 18.27
N LEU A 90 13.61 6.20 17.05
CA LEU A 90 13.18 7.12 16.01
C LEU A 90 11.70 7.50 16.16
N SER A 91 11.35 8.68 15.66
CA SER A 91 9.94 9.06 15.56
C SER A 91 9.23 8.22 14.49
N LYS A 92 7.94 7.99 14.70
CA LYS A 92 7.08 7.22 13.77
C LYS A 92 7.00 7.88 12.39
N GLU A 93 7.10 9.20 12.35
CA GLU A 93 7.11 10.01 11.14
C GLU A 93 8.33 9.70 10.28
N ARG A 94 9.54 9.70 10.88
CA ARG A 94 10.79 9.42 10.17
C ARG A 94 10.79 8.00 9.60
N ILE A 95 10.34 7.03 10.39
CA ILE A 95 10.22 5.62 9.94
C ILE A 95 9.25 5.53 8.76
N TRP A 96 8.06 6.13 8.87
CA TRP A 96 7.05 6.06 7.82
C TRP A 96 7.52 6.74 6.53
N GLN A 97 8.14 7.90 6.61
CA GLN A 97 8.66 8.61 5.44
C GLN A 97 9.66 7.80 4.63
N GLU A 98 10.60 7.09 5.27
CA GLU A 98 11.56 6.23 4.55
C GLU A 98 10.88 4.96 4.03
N LEU A 99 10.01 4.31 4.82
CA LEU A 99 9.28 3.12 4.38
C LEU A 99 8.35 3.43 3.20
N GLN A 100 7.66 4.58 3.22
CA GLN A 100 6.80 5.03 2.13
C GLN A 100 7.60 5.20 0.83
N LYS A 101 8.79 5.79 0.90
CA LYS A 101 9.69 5.91 -0.25
C LYS A 101 10.11 4.54 -0.78
N ILE A 102 10.45 3.57 0.09
CA ILE A 102 10.75 2.20 -0.35
C ILE A 102 9.55 1.61 -1.10
N LEU A 103 8.35 1.70 -0.51
CA LEU A 103 7.13 1.16 -1.07
C LEU A 103 6.66 1.86 -2.36
N SER A 104 7.15 3.07 -2.66
CA SER A 104 6.78 3.80 -3.87
C SER A 104 7.45 3.26 -5.15
N TYR A 105 8.52 2.50 -5.02
CA TYR A 105 9.23 1.92 -6.15
C TYR A 105 8.59 0.61 -6.62
N ASN A 106 8.54 0.40 -7.94
CA ASN A 106 7.94 -0.80 -8.52
C ASN A 106 8.69 -2.09 -8.13
N ASP A 107 10.02 -2.05 -8.04
CA ASP A 107 10.85 -3.17 -7.59
C ASP A 107 11.34 -2.98 -6.14
N CYS A 108 10.39 -2.86 -5.21
CA CYS A 108 10.72 -2.75 -3.78
C CYS A 108 10.94 -4.10 -3.08
N THR A 109 10.64 -5.20 -3.75
CA THR A 109 10.64 -6.56 -3.16
C THR A 109 12.00 -6.98 -2.66
N PHE A 110 13.04 -6.76 -3.45
CA PHE A 110 14.40 -7.14 -3.10
C PHE A 110 14.87 -6.49 -1.78
N ALA A 111 14.74 -5.17 -1.66
CA ALA A 111 15.11 -4.47 -0.45
C ALA A 111 14.28 -4.92 0.77
N LEU A 112 12.98 -5.14 0.60
CA LEU A 112 12.09 -5.63 1.66
C LEU A 112 12.42 -7.07 2.07
N GLN A 113 12.80 -7.97 1.15
CA GLN A 113 13.31 -9.31 1.48
C GLN A 113 14.60 -9.24 2.32
N LYS A 114 15.51 -8.29 2.00
CA LYS A 114 16.71 -8.07 2.81
C LYS A 114 16.39 -7.46 4.18
N MET A 115 15.38 -6.58 4.26
CA MET A 115 14.86 -6.10 5.55
C MET A 115 14.25 -7.25 6.38
N GLU A 116 13.52 -8.17 5.74
CA GLU A 116 12.94 -9.34 6.40
C GLU A 116 14.03 -10.28 6.91
N SER A 117 14.98 -10.69 6.06
CA SER A 117 16.07 -11.61 6.41
C SER A 117 17.03 -11.05 7.46
N SER A 118 17.24 -9.73 7.52
CA SER A 118 18.03 -9.06 8.56
C SER A 118 17.26 -8.81 9.85
N GLY A 119 15.96 -9.05 9.87
CA GLY A 119 15.05 -8.78 10.99
C GLY A 119 14.71 -7.30 11.19
N VAL A 120 15.13 -6.42 10.28
CA VAL A 120 14.80 -4.98 10.31
C VAL A 120 13.30 -4.76 10.07
N LEU A 121 12.70 -5.55 9.15
CA LEU A 121 11.27 -5.45 8.86
C LEU A 121 10.42 -5.80 10.07
N GLU A 122 10.78 -6.88 10.81
CA GLU A 122 10.09 -7.30 12.03
C GLU A 122 10.12 -6.23 13.14
N GLU A 123 11.21 -5.44 13.21
CA GLU A 123 11.34 -4.38 14.22
C GLU A 123 10.30 -3.25 14.01
N ILE A 124 10.04 -2.89 12.75
CA ILE A 124 9.11 -1.78 12.41
C ILE A 124 7.70 -2.27 12.09
N LEU A 125 7.58 -3.43 11.46
CA LEU A 125 6.33 -4.04 11.00
C LEU A 125 6.26 -5.52 11.41
N PRO A 126 5.96 -5.83 12.67
CA PRO A 126 5.90 -7.21 13.14
C PRO A 126 4.93 -8.06 12.34
N PHE A 127 5.29 -9.34 12.13
CA PHE A 127 4.52 -10.32 11.38
C PHE A 127 4.35 -10.03 9.88
N SER A 128 5.12 -9.10 9.32
CA SER A 128 5.10 -8.81 7.88
C SER A 128 5.70 -9.94 7.06
N LYS A 129 5.15 -10.16 5.86
CA LYS A 129 5.59 -11.20 4.94
C LYS A 129 5.81 -10.60 3.55
N THR A 130 7.04 -10.54 3.09
CA THR A 130 7.36 -10.02 1.75
C THR A 130 6.72 -10.83 0.64
N LYS A 131 6.56 -12.14 0.83
CA LYS A 131 5.88 -13.03 -0.13
C LYS A 131 4.43 -12.63 -0.42
N THR A 132 3.72 -12.06 0.55
CA THR A 132 2.35 -11.56 0.34
C THR A 132 2.38 -10.30 -0.52
N LEU A 133 3.33 -9.40 -0.29
CA LEU A 133 3.52 -8.23 -1.14
C LEU A 133 3.90 -8.62 -2.58
N GLU A 134 4.78 -9.60 -2.77
CA GLU A 134 5.14 -10.10 -4.11
C GLU A 134 3.92 -10.52 -4.93
N ARG A 135 2.99 -11.27 -4.31
CA ARG A 135 1.73 -11.67 -4.95
C ARG A 135 0.85 -10.46 -5.27
N PHE A 136 0.79 -9.50 -4.36
CA PHE A 136 0.05 -8.26 -4.58
C PHE A 136 0.62 -7.46 -5.76
N LEU A 137 1.94 -7.35 -5.89
CA LEU A 137 2.60 -6.65 -7.00
C LEU A 137 2.35 -7.35 -8.35
N VAL A 138 2.29 -8.69 -8.38
CA VAL A 138 1.86 -9.42 -9.58
C VAL A 138 0.43 -9.05 -9.98
N PHE A 139 -0.47 -8.86 -9.01
CA PHE A 139 -1.81 -8.36 -9.25
C PHE A 139 -1.82 -6.90 -9.70
N GLU A 140 -1.08 -6.02 -9.01
CA GLU A 140 -0.95 -4.60 -9.33
C GLU A 140 -0.50 -4.38 -10.78
N ASN A 141 0.49 -5.15 -11.24
CA ASN A 141 1.01 -5.07 -12.62
C ASN A 141 0.00 -5.50 -13.69
N LYS A 142 -1.03 -6.28 -13.35
CA LYS A 142 -2.10 -6.68 -14.28
C LYS A 142 -3.19 -5.61 -14.41
N ILE A 143 -3.24 -4.68 -13.47
CA ILE A 143 -4.30 -3.67 -13.39
C ILE A 143 -3.65 -2.30 -13.47
N SER A 144 -3.90 -1.57 -14.55
CA SER A 144 -3.49 -0.16 -14.69
C SER A 144 -4.32 0.73 -13.77
N SER A 145 -4.28 0.51 -12.47
CA SER A 145 -5.00 1.31 -11.48
C SER A 145 -4.03 1.98 -10.52
N GLY A 146 -4.41 3.16 -10.01
CA GLY A 146 -3.58 3.98 -9.13
C GLY A 146 -3.47 3.42 -7.71
N PHE A 147 -2.87 2.23 -7.55
CA PHE A 147 -2.50 1.71 -6.24
C PHE A 147 -1.50 2.65 -5.57
N LYS A 148 -1.56 2.70 -4.25
CA LYS A 148 -0.74 3.58 -3.41
C LYS A 148 0.20 2.77 -2.54
N GLU A 149 1.22 3.41 -2.00
CA GLU A 149 2.15 2.78 -1.05
C GLU A 149 1.43 2.18 0.16
N ILE A 150 0.26 2.74 0.52
CA ILE A 150 -0.58 2.23 1.62
C ILE A 150 -1.20 0.86 1.30
N ASP A 151 -1.48 0.56 0.03
CA ASP A 151 -1.97 -0.74 -0.41
C ASP A 151 -0.87 -1.79 -0.31
N ARG A 152 0.34 -1.44 -0.75
CA ARG A 152 1.53 -2.29 -0.62
C ARG A 152 1.91 -2.54 0.84
N LEU A 153 1.77 -1.52 1.71
CA LEU A 153 1.92 -1.67 3.15
C LEU A 153 0.88 -2.63 3.74
N ALA A 154 -0.38 -2.50 3.33
CA ALA A 154 -1.45 -3.40 3.77
C ALA A 154 -1.21 -4.84 3.28
N ALA A 155 -0.73 -5.02 2.05
CA ALA A 155 -0.37 -6.32 1.50
C ALA A 155 0.76 -7.02 2.28
N LEU A 156 1.70 -6.28 2.86
CA LEU A 156 2.73 -6.86 3.73
C LEU A 156 2.15 -7.54 4.97
N ASN A 157 1.03 -7.04 5.52
CA ASN A 157 0.53 -7.55 6.80
C ASN A 157 -0.92 -7.14 7.10
N ILE A 158 -1.86 -7.54 6.26
CA ILE A 158 -3.28 -7.20 6.45
C ILE A 158 -3.87 -7.83 7.70
N SER A 159 -3.44 -9.05 8.05
CA SER A 159 -3.97 -9.80 9.20
C SER A 159 -3.63 -9.15 10.55
N HIS A 160 -2.60 -8.30 10.62
CA HIS A 160 -2.12 -7.66 11.85
C HIS A 160 -2.14 -6.12 11.78
N VAL A 161 -3.10 -5.56 11.05
CA VAL A 161 -3.23 -4.09 10.82
C VAL A 161 -3.10 -3.27 12.10
N ASN A 162 -3.72 -3.70 13.19
CA ASN A 162 -3.70 -2.96 14.46
C ASN A 162 -2.29 -2.83 15.08
N SER A 163 -1.36 -3.73 14.72
CA SER A 163 0.00 -3.71 15.24
C SER A 163 0.82 -2.58 14.62
N TRP A 164 0.74 -2.41 13.29
CA TRP A 164 1.56 -1.43 12.58
C TRP A 164 0.89 -0.05 12.40
N VAL A 165 -0.44 0.03 12.35
CA VAL A 165 -1.15 1.33 12.32
C VAL A 165 -0.82 2.19 13.54
N LYS A 166 -0.56 1.55 14.70
CA LYS A 166 -0.12 2.25 15.91
C LYS A 166 1.36 2.62 15.90
N LYS A 167 2.18 1.88 15.16
CA LYS A 167 3.63 2.08 15.07
C LYS A 167 4.05 3.12 14.04
N LEU A 168 3.22 3.37 13.02
CA LEU A 168 3.50 4.32 11.95
C LEU A 168 2.66 5.59 12.10
N SER A 169 3.22 6.73 11.63
CA SER A 169 2.53 8.02 11.61
C SER A 169 1.70 8.18 10.32
N LEU A 170 0.63 7.39 10.20
CA LEU A 170 -0.27 7.45 9.06
C LEU A 170 -1.22 8.65 9.17
N THR A 171 -1.56 9.25 8.04
CA THR A 171 -2.59 10.28 7.94
C THR A 171 -3.98 9.74 8.29
N LYS A 172 -4.93 10.64 8.58
CA LYS A 172 -6.33 10.25 8.81
C LYS A 172 -6.92 9.52 7.60
N GLU A 173 -6.58 9.97 6.39
CA GLU A 173 -7.02 9.37 5.14
C GLU A 173 -6.46 7.95 4.97
N GLN A 174 -5.15 7.75 5.16
CA GLN A 174 -4.51 6.44 5.09
C GLN A 174 -5.11 5.45 6.10
N LYS A 175 -5.35 5.89 7.35
CA LYS A 175 -6.02 5.06 8.37
C LYS A 175 -7.45 4.70 7.97
N ARG A 176 -8.19 5.64 7.37
CA ARG A 176 -9.55 5.39 6.86
C ARG A 176 -9.51 4.36 5.73
N TRP A 177 -8.60 4.51 4.77
CA TRP A 177 -8.41 3.60 3.63
C TRP A 177 -8.18 2.16 4.09
N VAL A 178 -7.23 1.94 4.96
CA VAL A 178 -6.93 0.62 5.53
C VAL A 178 -8.13 0.01 6.27
N ARG A 179 -8.86 0.81 7.06
CA ARG A 179 -10.09 0.33 7.72
C ARG A 179 -11.15 -0.10 6.71
N GLN A 180 -11.30 0.63 5.62
CA GLN A 180 -12.25 0.26 4.56
C GLN A 180 -11.85 -1.06 3.87
N ILE A 181 -10.57 -1.31 3.63
CA ILE A 181 -10.08 -2.61 3.13
C ILE A 181 -10.54 -3.75 4.06
N LEU A 182 -10.38 -3.58 5.38
CA LEU A 182 -10.83 -4.58 6.36
C LEU A 182 -12.35 -4.79 6.37
N VAL A 183 -13.13 -3.74 6.13
CA VAL A 183 -14.59 -3.84 5.99
C VAL A 183 -14.95 -4.64 4.75
N ILE A 184 -14.30 -4.35 3.62
CA ILE A 184 -14.53 -5.06 2.34
C ILE A 184 -14.12 -6.53 2.43
N ALA A 185 -13.06 -6.83 3.17
CA ALA A 185 -12.62 -8.21 3.41
C ALA A 185 -13.68 -9.06 4.12
N LYS A 186 -14.54 -8.44 4.93
CA LYS A 186 -15.62 -9.10 5.67
C LYS A 186 -16.97 -9.02 4.95
N ASP A 187 -17.10 -8.19 3.91
CA ASP A 187 -18.34 -8.08 3.14
C ASP A 187 -18.50 -9.33 2.28
N VAL A 188 -19.58 -10.06 2.49
CA VAL A 188 -19.94 -11.29 1.77
C VAL A 188 -20.67 -11.03 0.45
N SER A 189 -20.96 -9.77 0.11
CA SER A 189 -21.61 -9.44 -1.17
C SER A 189 -20.70 -9.79 -2.36
N SER A 190 -21.32 -9.94 -3.53
CA SER A 190 -20.62 -10.22 -4.78
C SER A 190 -19.62 -9.13 -5.17
N LEU A 191 -18.75 -9.42 -6.13
CA LEU A 191 -17.76 -8.46 -6.61
C LEU A 191 -18.41 -7.25 -7.29
N ARG A 192 -19.53 -7.45 -8.01
CA ARG A 192 -20.34 -6.37 -8.59
C ARG A 192 -20.83 -5.41 -7.51
N VAL A 193 -21.48 -5.95 -6.49
CA VAL A 193 -22.03 -5.16 -5.39
C VAL A 193 -20.91 -4.46 -4.60
N LYS A 194 -19.76 -5.10 -4.41
CA LYS A 194 -18.57 -4.44 -3.82
C LYS A 194 -18.08 -3.27 -4.68
N GLY A 195 -17.99 -3.45 -6.00
CA GLY A 195 -17.65 -2.38 -6.94
C GLY A 195 -18.56 -1.17 -6.79
N TYR A 196 -19.86 -1.37 -6.72
CA TYR A 196 -20.83 -0.32 -6.51
C TYR A 196 -20.67 0.39 -5.16
N LYS A 197 -20.63 -0.38 -4.06
CA LYS A 197 -20.58 0.14 -2.69
C LYS A 197 -19.29 0.93 -2.41
N TYR A 198 -18.14 0.43 -2.86
CA TYR A 198 -16.82 0.90 -2.42
C TYR A 198 -16.05 1.61 -3.53
N LYS A 199 -16.57 1.64 -4.75
CA LYS A 199 -15.92 2.17 -5.95
C LYS A 199 -14.74 1.32 -6.41
N GLU A 200 -14.34 1.51 -7.66
CA GLU A 200 -13.36 0.66 -8.36
C GLU A 200 -12.05 0.53 -7.59
N ASN A 201 -11.38 1.66 -7.34
CA ASN A 201 -10.02 1.64 -6.77
C ASN A 201 -9.95 0.93 -5.41
N LEU A 202 -10.87 1.26 -4.50
CA LEU A 202 -10.86 0.68 -3.16
C LEU A 202 -11.26 -0.80 -3.16
N ALA A 203 -12.22 -1.18 -4.01
CA ALA A 203 -12.63 -2.58 -4.15
C ALA A 203 -11.52 -3.44 -4.77
N LEU A 204 -10.80 -2.93 -5.78
CA LEU A 204 -9.65 -3.60 -6.38
C LEU A 204 -8.47 -3.72 -5.41
N SER A 205 -8.15 -2.66 -4.65
CA SER A 205 -7.12 -2.73 -3.59
C SER A 205 -7.44 -3.82 -2.58
N ALA A 206 -8.68 -3.84 -2.07
CA ALA A 206 -9.10 -4.86 -1.10
C ALA A 206 -9.03 -6.28 -1.68
N LEU A 207 -9.52 -6.47 -2.91
CA LEU A 207 -9.46 -7.77 -3.59
C LEU A 207 -8.02 -8.25 -3.77
N GLY A 208 -7.12 -7.40 -4.30
CA GLY A 208 -5.72 -7.73 -4.50
C GLY A 208 -5.00 -8.13 -3.20
N ILE A 209 -5.24 -7.40 -2.12
CA ILE A 209 -4.65 -7.68 -0.81
C ILE A 209 -5.17 -9.00 -0.22
N ILE A 210 -6.49 -9.24 -0.29
CA ILE A 210 -7.12 -10.47 0.23
C ILE A 210 -6.60 -11.69 -0.53
N MET A 211 -6.53 -11.60 -1.86
CA MET A 211 -6.06 -12.71 -2.69
C MET A 211 -4.58 -12.98 -2.50
N ALA A 212 -3.77 -11.93 -2.31
CA ALA A 212 -2.36 -12.09 -1.99
C ALA A 212 -2.14 -12.83 -0.66
N ASP A 213 -3.00 -12.61 0.35
CA ASP A 213 -2.94 -13.30 1.64
C ASP A 213 -3.47 -14.75 1.57
N SER A 214 -4.54 -14.99 0.80
CA SER A 214 -5.21 -16.29 0.70
C SER A 214 -4.59 -17.29 -0.28
N THR A 215 -3.57 -16.90 -1.05
CA THR A 215 -2.96 -17.72 -2.14
C THR A 215 -3.90 -18.02 -3.32
N SER A 216 -5.05 -17.37 -3.40
CA SER A 216 -6.00 -17.50 -4.49
C SER A 216 -5.51 -16.78 -5.74
N SER A 217 -5.90 -17.27 -6.92
CA SER A 217 -5.62 -16.60 -8.20
C SER A 217 -6.77 -15.70 -8.59
N LEU A 218 -6.44 -14.53 -9.11
CA LEU A 218 -7.42 -13.59 -9.67
C LEU A 218 -7.71 -13.91 -11.11
N SER A 219 -9.00 -14.01 -11.47
CA SER A 219 -9.43 -14.06 -12.86
C SER A 219 -9.64 -12.67 -13.45
N GLN A 220 -9.54 -12.55 -14.77
CA GLN A 220 -9.91 -11.29 -15.45
C GLN A 220 -11.39 -10.94 -15.24
N ASN A 221 -12.24 -11.97 -15.07
CA ASN A 221 -13.64 -11.79 -14.79
C ASN A 221 -13.89 -11.09 -13.45
N ASP A 222 -13.12 -11.39 -12.41
CA ASP A 222 -13.27 -10.75 -11.10
C ASP A 222 -13.05 -9.23 -11.17
N ILE A 223 -12.06 -8.81 -11.97
CA ILE A 223 -11.77 -7.40 -12.22
C ILE A 223 -12.92 -6.75 -13.00
N ALA A 224 -13.44 -7.43 -14.04
CA ALA A 224 -14.54 -6.94 -14.85
C ALA A 224 -15.82 -6.76 -14.00
N GLU A 225 -16.12 -7.69 -13.11
CA GLU A 225 -17.25 -7.62 -12.19
C GLU A 225 -17.20 -6.40 -11.27
N ILE A 226 -16.01 -6.11 -10.68
CA ILE A 226 -15.83 -4.90 -9.86
C ILE A 226 -16.01 -3.64 -10.69
N LYS A 227 -15.41 -3.57 -11.88
CA LYS A 227 -15.52 -2.40 -12.78
C LYS A 227 -16.97 -2.18 -13.21
N PHE A 228 -17.67 -3.25 -13.59
CA PHE A 228 -19.10 -3.19 -13.91
C PHE A 228 -19.88 -2.59 -12.75
N GLY A 229 -19.74 -3.14 -11.54
CA GLY A 229 -20.44 -2.63 -10.36
C GLY A 229 -20.12 -1.16 -10.05
N ALA A 230 -18.85 -0.76 -10.16
CA ALA A 230 -18.42 0.61 -9.92
C ALA A 230 -19.00 1.64 -10.91
N SER A 231 -19.32 1.20 -12.13
CA SER A 231 -19.94 2.04 -13.17
C SER A 231 -21.45 2.21 -12.97
N GLN A 232 -22.09 1.34 -12.18
CA GLN A 232 -23.54 1.36 -12.01
C GLN A 232 -24.01 2.55 -11.14
N LYS A 233 -25.25 2.97 -11.41
CA LYS A 233 -26.00 3.91 -10.56
C LYS A 233 -27.31 3.22 -10.16
N PHE A 234 -27.76 3.45 -8.93
CA PHE A 234 -29.05 2.95 -8.49
C PHE A 234 -30.16 3.55 -9.37
N PRO A 235 -31.05 2.74 -9.96
CA PRO A 235 -32.00 3.21 -11.00
C PRO A 235 -33.12 4.11 -10.49
N LEU A 236 -33.39 4.11 -9.18
CA LEU A 236 -34.43 4.94 -8.57
C LEU A 236 -33.83 6.13 -7.83
N ASP A 237 -34.57 7.24 -7.82
CA ASP A 237 -34.26 8.40 -6.99
C ASP A 237 -35.26 8.58 -5.85
N THR A 238 -35.03 9.54 -4.97
CA THR A 238 -35.90 9.82 -3.82
C THR A 238 -37.33 10.18 -4.27
N SER A 239 -37.50 10.86 -5.41
CA SER A 239 -38.83 11.26 -5.92
C SER A 239 -39.69 10.05 -6.32
N ASP A 240 -39.05 8.96 -6.75
CA ASP A 240 -39.76 7.73 -7.06
C ASP A 240 -40.39 7.09 -5.82
N PHE A 241 -39.64 7.06 -4.73
CA PHE A 241 -40.15 6.55 -3.45
C PHE A 241 -41.22 7.47 -2.84
N MET A 242 -41.07 8.81 -3.00
CA MET A 242 -42.05 9.78 -2.49
C MET A 242 -43.42 9.72 -3.15
N LYS A 243 -43.56 9.04 -4.31
CA LYS A 243 -44.87 8.75 -4.94
C LYS A 243 -45.67 7.76 -4.12
N PHE A 244 -45.04 6.93 -3.31
CA PHE A 244 -45.66 5.84 -2.55
C PHE A 244 -45.59 6.03 -1.04
N PHE A 245 -44.61 6.78 -0.54
CA PHE A 245 -44.34 6.91 0.88
C PHE A 245 -44.05 8.38 1.25
N SER A 246 -44.68 8.86 2.31
CA SER A 246 -44.33 10.17 2.89
C SER A 246 -42.92 10.15 3.54
N PRO A 247 -42.23 11.31 3.66
CA PRO A 247 -40.95 11.41 4.37
C PRO A 247 -41.06 10.88 5.81
N SER A 248 -40.54 9.70 6.07
CA SER A 248 -40.68 9.01 7.34
C SER A 248 -39.57 7.95 7.50
N LYS A 249 -39.51 7.31 8.66
CA LYS A 249 -38.67 6.13 8.89
C LYS A 249 -39.00 5.00 7.91
N GLU A 250 -40.29 4.83 7.58
CA GLU A 250 -40.80 3.83 6.63
C GLU A 250 -40.19 4.04 5.24
N LEU A 251 -40.16 5.27 4.72
CA LEU A 251 -39.46 5.61 3.49
C LEU A 251 -38.02 5.10 3.49
N GLY A 252 -37.28 5.35 4.56
CA GLY A 252 -35.90 4.90 4.71
C GLY A 252 -35.78 3.35 4.69
N ASP A 253 -36.71 2.66 5.29
CA ASP A 253 -36.73 1.19 5.31
C ASP A 253 -37.11 0.61 3.94
N GLN A 254 -37.99 1.24 3.19
CA GLN A 254 -38.31 0.85 1.80
C GLN A 254 -37.13 1.11 0.85
N VAL A 255 -36.42 2.21 0.98
CA VAL A 255 -35.19 2.45 0.21
C VAL A 255 -34.18 1.33 0.45
N LYS A 256 -33.93 0.96 1.71
CA LYS A 256 -33.02 -0.15 2.05
C LYS A 256 -33.49 -1.48 1.46
N ARG A 257 -34.81 -1.78 1.57
CA ARG A 257 -35.40 -3.01 1.04
C ARG A 257 -35.21 -3.12 -0.47
N VAL A 258 -35.58 -2.09 -1.23
CA VAL A 258 -35.45 -2.08 -2.69
C VAL A 258 -33.99 -2.09 -3.13
N THR A 259 -33.12 -1.37 -2.41
CA THR A 259 -31.67 -1.43 -2.67
C THR A 259 -31.14 -2.85 -2.46
N LYS A 260 -31.60 -3.55 -1.42
CA LYS A 260 -31.21 -4.95 -1.19
C LYS A 260 -31.69 -5.85 -2.33
N ILE A 261 -32.91 -5.71 -2.79
CA ILE A 261 -33.47 -6.47 -3.95
C ILE A 261 -32.58 -6.24 -5.19
N TRP A 262 -32.15 -4.99 -5.42
CA TRP A 262 -31.28 -4.68 -6.54
C TRP A 262 -29.87 -5.31 -6.38
N PHE A 263 -29.33 -5.36 -5.17
CA PHE A 263 -28.08 -6.06 -4.88
C PHE A 263 -28.23 -7.58 -5.08
N ASP A 264 -29.33 -8.18 -4.63
CA ASP A 264 -29.62 -9.60 -4.79
C ASP A 264 -29.82 -9.99 -6.27
N SER A 265 -30.18 -9.02 -7.13
CA SER A 265 -30.25 -9.19 -8.60
C SER A 265 -28.89 -8.95 -9.30
N GLU A 266 -27.80 -8.81 -8.58
CA GLU A 266 -26.47 -8.48 -9.14
C GLU A 266 -26.47 -7.18 -9.96
N LEU A 267 -27.23 -6.17 -9.50
CA LEU A 267 -27.35 -4.84 -10.10
C LEU A 267 -27.97 -4.86 -11.52
N THR A 268 -28.76 -5.87 -11.85
CA THR A 268 -29.32 -6.06 -13.21
C THR A 268 -30.75 -5.56 -13.39
N MET A 269 -31.50 -5.40 -12.29
CA MET A 269 -32.90 -4.94 -12.38
C MET A 269 -33.01 -3.53 -12.93
N SER A 270 -33.92 -3.34 -13.88
CA SER A 270 -34.25 -2.05 -14.47
C SER A 270 -35.04 -1.17 -13.50
N ARG A 271 -35.24 0.10 -13.90
CA ARG A 271 -36.05 1.06 -13.16
C ARG A 271 -37.50 0.57 -13.04
N GLU A 272 -38.10 0.04 -14.13
CA GLU A 272 -39.46 -0.45 -14.19
C GLU A 272 -39.67 -1.65 -13.26
N GLU A 273 -38.74 -2.58 -13.26
CA GLU A 273 -38.78 -3.76 -12.38
C GLU A 273 -38.69 -3.37 -10.91
N LEU A 274 -37.83 -2.39 -10.56
CA LEU A 274 -37.73 -1.90 -9.19
C LEU A 274 -38.96 -1.11 -8.74
N LEU A 275 -39.58 -0.30 -9.65
CA LEU A 275 -40.84 0.38 -9.36
C LEU A 275 -41.98 -0.64 -9.12
N ALA A 276 -42.02 -1.74 -9.86
CA ALA A 276 -42.98 -2.82 -9.64
C ALA A 276 -42.81 -3.47 -8.23
N GLN A 277 -41.59 -3.47 -7.67
CA GLN A 277 -41.38 -3.96 -6.31
C GLN A 277 -41.91 -2.97 -5.22
N LEU A 278 -41.95 -1.66 -5.50
CA LEU A 278 -42.58 -0.68 -4.63
C LEU A 278 -44.11 -0.86 -4.59
N ASN A 279 -44.73 -1.12 -5.75
CA ASN A 279 -46.17 -1.33 -5.86
C ASN A 279 -46.70 -2.57 -5.12
N LYS A 280 -45.87 -3.58 -4.87
CA LYS A 280 -46.27 -4.81 -4.12
C LYS A 280 -46.53 -4.58 -2.64
N TYR A 281 -46.02 -3.48 -2.10
CA TYR A 281 -46.15 -3.15 -0.67
C TYR A 281 -46.49 -1.65 -0.54
N PRO A 282 -47.71 -1.25 -0.97
CA PRO A 282 -48.16 0.11 -0.70
C PRO A 282 -48.23 0.32 0.81
N SER A 283 -47.92 1.54 1.28
CA SER A 283 -48.16 1.93 2.68
C SER A 283 -49.66 1.70 2.99
N LEU A 284 -49.92 1.04 4.11
CA LEU A 284 -51.24 0.95 4.71
C LEU A 284 -51.78 2.31 5.10
#